data_6a6b1c2554b7f2838f4e83675fb53139
#
_entry.id   6a6b1c2554b7f2838f4e83675fb53139
#
_cell.length_a   1.000
_cell.length_b   1.000
_cell.length_c   1.000
_cell.angle_alpha   90.00
_cell.angle_beta   90.00
_cell.angle_gamma   90.00
#
_symmetry.space_group_name_H-M   'P 1'
#
loop_
_entity.id
_entity.type
_entity.pdbx_description
1 polymer ?
#
loop_
_entity_poly.entity_id
_entity_poly.type
_entity_poly.pdbx_seq_one_letter_code
_entity_poly.pdbx_strand_id
1 'polypeptide(L)'
;MVLLFSCTKDDTISVVPTIEFKSITPSIAQEYIDDINIIISYTDADGDLGENNPDVYNLFVLDNRNGIEYKFRIPELTPNGNEIAIEGNFNIKINGSGITNSSTSQQVNYDIYVTDRGGNVSNTVSTSYITIEEE
;
A
#
# COMPACT_ATOMS: atom_id res chain seq x y z
N MET A 1 -7.42 -45.77 23.66
CA MET A 1 -6.57 -45.00 22.78
C MET A 1 -7.16 -43.63 22.64
N VAL A 2 -6.58 -42.61 23.25
CA VAL A 2 -7.07 -41.26 23.20
C VAL A 2 -6.34 -40.57 22.04
N LEU A 3 -7.10 -40.27 20.96
CA LEU A 3 -6.62 -39.41 19.92
C LEU A 3 -6.73 -37.96 20.39
N LEU A 4 -5.64 -37.41 20.89
CA LEU A 4 -5.51 -36.01 21.10
C LEU A 4 -5.38 -35.32 19.74
N PHE A 5 -6.49 -34.92 19.16
CA PHE A 5 -6.46 -33.89 18.14
C PHE A 5 -6.16 -32.58 18.83
N SER A 6 -4.89 -32.27 18.91
CA SER A 6 -4.47 -30.91 19.14
C SER A 6 -4.86 -30.13 17.88
N CYS A 7 -6.10 -29.65 17.84
CA CYS A 7 -6.45 -28.53 16.97
C CYS A 7 -5.77 -27.29 17.57
N THR A 8 -4.51 -27.16 17.34
CA THR A 8 -3.90 -25.84 17.36
C THR A 8 -4.42 -25.13 16.13
N LYS A 9 -5.61 -24.60 16.23
CA LYS A 9 -5.92 -23.39 15.52
C LYS A 9 -4.86 -22.43 15.97
N ASP A 10 -3.95 -22.16 15.07
CA ASP A 10 -2.98 -21.13 15.28
C ASP A 10 -3.74 -19.81 15.20
N ASP A 11 -4.29 -19.39 16.33
CA ASP A 11 -4.89 -18.07 16.52
C ASP A 11 -3.80 -16.99 16.63
N THR A 12 -2.60 -17.27 16.17
CA THR A 12 -1.58 -16.27 15.97
C THR A 12 -2.07 -15.34 14.86
N ILE A 13 -2.74 -14.29 15.31
CA ILE A 13 -2.98 -13.11 14.51
C ILE A 13 -1.62 -12.71 13.95
N SER A 14 -1.52 -12.71 12.63
CA SER A 14 -0.26 -12.36 11.96
C SER A 14 0.19 -10.96 12.39
N VAL A 15 1.39 -10.84 12.94
CA VAL A 15 2.03 -9.54 13.23
C VAL A 15 2.48 -8.83 11.96
N VAL A 16 2.36 -9.48 10.81
CA VAL A 16 2.66 -8.89 9.49
C VAL A 16 1.43 -8.12 9.03
N PRO A 17 1.57 -6.83 8.67
CA PRO A 17 0.45 -6.07 8.13
C PRO A 17 -0.02 -6.67 6.81
N THR A 18 -1.32 -6.58 6.57
CA THR A 18 -1.96 -7.04 5.32
C THR A 18 -2.65 -5.86 4.66
N ILE A 19 -2.50 -5.72 3.36
CA ILE A 19 -3.16 -4.67 2.58
C ILE A 19 -3.99 -5.28 1.45
N GLU A 20 -5.02 -4.53 1.02
CA GLU A 20 -5.85 -4.86 -0.13
C GLU A 20 -6.02 -3.62 -1.01
N PHE A 21 -6.01 -3.82 -2.32
CA PHE A 21 -6.34 -2.77 -3.27
C PHE A 21 -7.86 -2.51 -3.27
N LYS A 22 -8.26 -1.24 -3.23
CA LYS A 22 -9.66 -0.83 -3.27
C LYS A 22 -10.02 -0.08 -4.54
N SER A 23 -9.30 0.99 -4.87
CA SER A 23 -9.60 1.78 -6.06
C SER A 23 -8.40 2.59 -6.53
N ILE A 24 -8.42 2.93 -7.81
CA ILE A 24 -7.51 3.89 -8.42
C ILE A 24 -8.32 4.81 -9.34
N THR A 25 -8.11 6.12 -9.19
CA THR A 25 -8.83 7.15 -9.95
C THR A 25 -7.88 8.28 -10.35
N PRO A 26 -8.14 8.97 -11.46
CA PRO A 26 -9.18 8.70 -12.46
C PRO A 26 -8.82 7.50 -13.34
N SER A 27 -9.78 6.97 -14.10
CA SER A 27 -9.51 5.90 -15.07
C SER A 27 -8.71 6.39 -16.29
N ILE A 28 -8.86 7.69 -16.61
CA ILE A 28 -8.10 8.41 -17.63
C ILE A 28 -7.54 9.67 -16.98
N ALA A 29 -6.21 9.79 -16.94
CA ALA A 29 -5.51 10.92 -16.37
C ALA A 29 -4.78 11.69 -17.46
N GLN A 30 -4.89 13.01 -17.47
CA GLN A 30 -4.10 13.86 -18.33
C GLN A 30 -2.69 14.00 -17.76
N GLU A 31 -1.67 13.72 -18.57
CA GLU A 31 -0.28 13.73 -18.10
C GLU A 31 0.11 15.09 -17.48
N TYR A 32 0.86 15.03 -16.39
CA TYR A 32 1.36 16.15 -15.60
C TYR A 32 0.30 17.07 -14.96
N ILE A 33 -0.99 16.88 -15.28
CA ILE A 33 -2.09 17.74 -14.78
C ILE A 33 -2.90 17.01 -13.72
N ASP A 34 -3.37 15.80 -14.02
CA ASP A 34 -4.24 15.06 -13.12
C ASP A 34 -3.44 14.26 -12.11
N ASP A 35 -3.84 14.33 -10.84
CA ASP A 35 -3.31 13.47 -9.80
C ASP A 35 -3.97 12.10 -9.86
N ILE A 36 -3.20 11.08 -9.51
CA ILE A 36 -3.69 9.71 -9.40
C ILE A 36 -3.90 9.42 -7.91
N ASN A 37 -5.11 8.99 -7.57
CA ASN A 37 -5.48 8.63 -6.20
C ASN A 37 -5.69 7.13 -6.10
N ILE A 38 -4.97 6.48 -5.18
CA ILE A 38 -5.07 5.06 -4.91
C ILE A 38 -5.57 4.87 -3.49
N ILE A 39 -6.62 4.07 -3.34
CA ILE A 39 -7.11 3.67 -2.02
C ILE A 39 -6.76 2.21 -1.79
N ILE A 40 -6.09 1.96 -0.68
CA ILE A 40 -5.84 0.61 -0.16
C ILE A 40 -6.43 0.50 1.24
N SER A 41 -6.85 -0.70 1.61
CA SER A 41 -7.18 -1.02 3.00
C SER A 41 -6.02 -1.72 3.67
N TYR A 42 -5.94 -1.60 4.98
CA TYR A 42 -4.92 -2.27 5.78
C TYR A 42 -5.52 -2.92 7.02
N THR A 43 -4.89 -4.00 7.45
CA THR A 43 -5.09 -4.61 8.77
C THR A 43 -3.73 -4.90 9.38
N ASP A 44 -3.58 -4.61 10.65
CA ASP A 44 -2.37 -4.90 11.41
C ASP A 44 -2.74 -5.34 12.82
N ALA A 45 -2.44 -6.58 13.14
CA ALA A 45 -2.91 -7.22 14.35
C ALA A 45 -2.27 -6.70 15.63
N ASP A 46 -1.01 -6.27 15.58
CA ASP A 46 -0.27 -5.70 16.71
C ASP A 46 -0.20 -4.18 16.70
N GLY A 47 -0.75 -3.54 15.67
CA GLY A 47 -0.90 -2.09 15.61
C GLY A 47 0.41 -1.30 15.49
N ASP A 48 1.49 -1.92 15.04
CA ASP A 48 2.77 -1.24 14.89
C ASP A 48 3.01 -0.66 13.49
N LEU A 49 1.97 -0.65 12.65
CA LEU A 49 1.99 0.06 11.38
C LEU A 49 1.98 1.58 11.62
N GLY A 50 2.88 2.27 10.96
CA GLY A 50 3.06 3.71 11.11
C GLY A 50 4.24 4.07 11.99
N GLU A 51 4.85 5.21 11.72
CA GLU A 51 6.09 5.65 12.36
C GLU A 51 6.13 7.18 12.42
N ASN A 52 6.45 7.73 13.57
CA ASN A 52 6.56 9.17 13.75
C ASN A 52 7.94 9.72 13.41
N ASN A 53 8.96 8.87 13.26
CA ASN A 53 10.28 9.31 12.83
C ASN A 53 10.20 9.88 11.40
N PRO A 54 10.53 11.17 11.18
CA PRO A 54 10.39 11.82 9.87
C PRO A 54 11.32 11.24 8.80
N ASP A 55 12.33 10.49 9.18
CA ASP A 55 13.30 9.91 8.24
C ASP A 55 12.90 8.51 7.76
N VAL A 56 11.80 7.95 8.28
CA VAL A 56 11.34 6.60 7.93
C VAL A 56 10.20 6.65 6.93
N TYR A 57 10.39 6.02 5.78
CA TYR A 57 9.34 5.73 4.81
C TYR A 57 8.84 4.30 5.05
N ASN A 58 7.53 4.12 4.97
CA ASN A 58 6.88 2.85 5.31
C ASN A 58 5.72 2.46 4.38
N LEU A 59 5.49 3.22 3.33
CA LEU A 59 4.57 2.87 2.26
C LEU A 59 5.29 3.11 0.92
N PHE A 60 5.24 2.09 0.05
CA PHE A 60 6.01 2.10 -1.19
C PHE A 60 5.10 1.77 -2.36
N VAL A 61 5.17 2.59 -3.40
CA VAL A 61 4.39 2.44 -4.62
C VAL A 61 5.34 2.36 -5.79
N LEU A 62 5.34 1.23 -6.47
CA LEU A 62 6.21 0.95 -7.60
C LEU A 62 5.45 1.16 -8.90
N ASP A 63 5.96 2.02 -9.76
CA ASP A 63 5.47 2.18 -11.13
C ASP A 63 5.96 1.01 -11.97
N ASN A 64 5.03 0.18 -12.46
CA ASN A 64 5.38 -1.02 -13.21
C ASN A 64 5.92 -0.75 -14.63
N ARG A 65 5.85 0.50 -15.11
CA ARG A 65 6.39 0.87 -16.42
C ARG A 65 7.91 1.02 -16.42
N ASN A 66 8.46 1.54 -15.34
CA ASN A 66 9.87 1.97 -15.28
C ASN A 66 10.59 1.56 -13.98
N GLY A 67 9.89 0.96 -13.03
CA GLY A 67 10.48 0.55 -11.75
C GLY A 67 10.74 1.70 -10.78
N ILE A 68 10.24 2.90 -11.04
CA ILE A 68 10.35 4.01 -10.09
C ILE A 68 9.52 3.73 -8.86
N GLU A 69 10.14 3.88 -7.70
CA GLU A 69 9.50 3.69 -6.40
C GLU A 69 9.18 5.04 -5.77
N TYR A 70 7.90 5.27 -5.50
CA TYR A 70 7.42 6.40 -4.71
C TYR A 70 7.35 5.98 -3.26
N LYS A 71 7.88 6.80 -2.38
CA LYS A 71 7.95 6.53 -0.94
C LYS A 71 7.06 7.49 -0.19
N PHE A 72 6.28 6.95 0.74
CA PHE A 72 5.36 7.71 1.56
C PHE A 72 5.56 7.37 3.03
N ARG A 73 5.06 8.24 3.90
CA ARG A 73 5.09 8.04 5.34
C ARG A 73 3.68 7.86 5.86
N ILE A 74 3.50 6.77 6.60
CA ILE A 74 2.31 6.54 7.42
C ILE A 74 2.71 6.96 8.84
N PRO A 75 2.03 7.94 9.47
CA PRO A 75 2.28 8.29 10.86
C PRO A 75 1.79 7.17 11.78
N GLU A 76 2.24 7.18 13.02
CA GLU A 76 1.78 6.24 14.03
C GLU A 76 0.26 6.26 14.14
N LEU A 77 -0.38 5.09 14.04
CA LEU A 77 -1.82 4.95 13.97
C LEU A 77 -2.46 4.60 15.30
N THR A 78 -1.66 4.17 16.28
CA THR A 78 -2.13 3.84 17.62
C THR A 78 -1.63 4.85 18.63
N PRO A 79 -2.47 5.31 19.57
CA PRO A 79 -2.02 6.22 20.62
C PRO A 79 -0.95 5.58 21.51
N ASN A 80 0.12 6.32 21.78
CA ASN A 80 1.18 5.94 22.73
C ASN A 80 1.88 4.60 22.43
N GLY A 81 1.89 4.16 21.15
CA GLY A 81 2.53 2.92 20.77
C GLY A 81 1.86 1.65 21.31
N ASN A 82 0.57 1.72 21.65
CA ASN A 82 -0.19 0.56 22.12
C ASN A 82 -0.25 -0.53 21.05
N GLU A 83 -0.03 -1.77 21.47
CA GLU A 83 -0.15 -2.95 20.62
C GLU A 83 -1.62 -3.40 20.54
N ILE A 84 -2.42 -2.73 19.73
CA ILE A 84 -3.82 -3.07 19.46
C ILE A 84 -4.04 -3.28 17.97
N ALA A 85 -4.89 -4.23 17.63
CA ALA A 85 -5.26 -4.47 16.24
C ALA A 85 -5.90 -3.22 15.62
N ILE A 86 -5.43 -2.86 14.43
CA ILE A 86 -5.92 -1.71 13.68
C ILE A 86 -6.34 -2.13 12.28
N GLU A 87 -7.31 -1.42 11.73
CA GLU A 87 -7.74 -1.54 10.35
C GLU A 87 -8.20 -0.17 9.82
N GLY A 88 -8.12 0.04 8.53
CA GLY A 88 -8.54 1.28 7.92
C GLY A 88 -8.15 1.35 6.45
N ASN A 89 -8.21 2.56 5.91
CA ASN A 89 -7.84 2.85 4.52
C ASN A 89 -6.78 3.93 4.47
N PHE A 90 -5.91 3.83 3.46
CA PHE A 90 -5.01 4.91 3.06
C PHE A 90 -5.41 5.44 1.69
N ASN A 91 -5.36 6.76 1.55
CA ASN A 91 -5.45 7.43 0.27
C ASN A 91 -4.04 7.87 -0.14
N ILE A 92 -3.55 7.28 -1.21
CA ILE A 92 -2.22 7.56 -1.75
C ILE A 92 -2.39 8.46 -2.97
N LYS A 93 -1.68 9.58 -2.98
CA LYS A 93 -1.75 10.53 -4.07
C LYS A 93 -0.42 10.55 -4.82
N ILE A 94 -0.46 10.25 -6.12
CA ILE A 94 0.66 10.42 -7.02
C ILE A 94 0.42 11.68 -7.83
N ASN A 95 1.29 12.67 -7.67
CA ASN A 95 1.17 13.94 -8.36
C ASN A 95 1.63 13.81 -9.81
N GLY A 96 0.80 14.22 -10.74
CA GLY A 96 1.10 14.42 -12.15
C GLY A 96 2.04 13.42 -12.81
N SER A 97 1.52 12.29 -13.23
CA SER A 97 2.32 11.27 -13.92
C SER A 97 2.40 11.54 -15.42
N GLY A 98 3.57 11.27 -16.02
CA GLY A 98 3.79 11.42 -17.45
C GLY A 98 3.76 10.11 -18.21
N ILE A 99 3.73 10.20 -19.54
CA ILE A 99 3.92 9.09 -20.45
C ILE A 99 5.42 8.80 -20.55
N THR A 100 5.82 7.53 -20.48
CA THR A 100 7.23 7.12 -20.42
C THR A 100 7.81 6.71 -21.78
N ASN A 101 7.00 6.72 -22.82
CA ASN A 101 7.41 6.42 -24.20
C ASN A 101 6.91 7.51 -25.16
N SER A 102 7.02 7.28 -26.47
CA SER A 102 6.60 8.25 -27.49
C SER A 102 5.12 8.16 -27.88
N SER A 103 4.33 7.38 -27.13
CA SER A 103 2.88 7.23 -27.39
C SER A 103 2.11 8.45 -26.91
N THR A 104 0.92 8.66 -27.49
CA THR A 104 0.00 9.70 -27.07
C THR A 104 -0.90 9.27 -25.91
N SER A 105 -0.91 7.98 -25.60
CA SER A 105 -1.55 7.42 -24.41
C SER A 105 -0.80 6.18 -23.95
N GLN A 106 -0.88 5.90 -22.65
CA GLN A 106 -0.17 4.76 -22.06
C GLN A 106 -0.93 4.25 -20.84
N GLN A 107 -1.04 2.94 -20.72
CA GLN A 107 -1.56 2.31 -19.52
C GLN A 107 -0.48 2.21 -18.45
N VAL A 108 -0.90 2.38 -17.20
CA VAL A 108 -0.05 2.23 -16.03
C VAL A 108 -0.80 1.54 -14.91
N ASN A 109 -0.09 0.71 -14.15
CA ASN A 109 -0.52 0.22 -12.86
C ASN A 109 0.65 0.24 -11.88
N TYR A 110 0.35 0.04 -10.62
CA TYR A 110 1.32 0.17 -9.53
C TYR A 110 1.26 -1.05 -8.62
N ASP A 111 2.41 -1.42 -8.09
CA ASP A 111 2.52 -2.40 -7.00
C ASP A 111 2.77 -1.65 -5.69
N ILE A 112 2.11 -2.09 -4.62
CA ILE A 112 2.12 -1.40 -3.33
C ILE A 112 2.42 -2.40 -2.22
N TYR A 113 3.28 -1.99 -1.30
CA TYR A 113 3.49 -2.69 -0.04
C TYR A 113 3.79 -1.69 1.08
N VAL A 114 3.63 -2.14 2.32
CA VAL A 114 3.94 -1.36 3.51
C VAL A 114 4.89 -2.14 4.42
N THR A 115 5.57 -1.41 5.28
CA THR A 115 6.42 -1.99 6.34
C THR A 115 5.98 -1.44 7.69
N ASP A 116 6.09 -2.25 8.73
CA ASP A 116 5.78 -1.83 10.10
C ASP A 116 7.04 -1.50 10.92
N ARG A 117 6.86 -1.04 12.16
CA ARG A 117 7.98 -0.74 13.06
C ARG A 117 8.76 -1.97 13.49
N GLY A 118 8.13 -3.14 13.45
CA GLY A 118 8.77 -4.42 13.78
C GLY A 118 9.65 -4.98 12.66
N GLY A 119 9.72 -4.30 11.50
CA GLY A 119 10.48 -4.77 10.35
C GLY A 119 9.75 -5.77 9.48
N ASN A 120 8.44 -5.97 9.67
CA ASN A 120 7.64 -6.84 8.84
C ASN A 120 7.19 -6.14 7.57
N VAL A 121 7.24 -6.84 6.45
CA VAL A 121 6.79 -6.36 5.15
C VAL A 121 5.45 -6.99 4.83
N SER A 122 4.47 -6.18 4.42
CA SER A 122 3.16 -6.66 4.01
C SER A 122 3.21 -7.48 2.72
N ASN A 123 2.08 -8.08 2.37
CA ASN A 123 1.86 -8.56 1.00
C ASN A 123 1.95 -7.39 0.01
N THR A 124 2.29 -7.69 -1.23
CA THR A 124 2.26 -6.74 -2.34
C THR A 124 0.93 -6.85 -3.07
N VAL A 125 0.27 -5.71 -3.30
CA VAL A 125 -0.95 -5.64 -4.11
C VAL A 125 -0.69 -4.84 -5.36
N SER A 126 -1.37 -5.20 -6.45
CA SER A 126 -1.31 -4.48 -7.72
C SER A 126 -2.61 -3.73 -7.94
N THR A 127 -2.52 -2.49 -8.41
CA THR A 127 -3.70 -1.74 -8.82
C THR A 127 -4.23 -2.24 -10.16
N SER A 128 -5.47 -1.92 -10.48
CA SER A 128 -5.93 -1.99 -11.86
C SER A 128 -5.20 -0.95 -12.72
N TYR A 129 -5.31 -1.10 -14.04
CA TYR A 129 -4.71 -0.15 -14.98
C TYR A 129 -5.56 1.11 -15.12
N ILE A 130 -4.88 2.24 -15.24
CA ILE A 130 -5.45 3.49 -15.73
C ILE A 130 -4.73 3.89 -17.02
N THR A 131 -5.32 4.83 -17.76
CA THR A 131 -4.73 5.38 -18.97
C THR A 131 -4.25 6.81 -18.70
N ILE A 132 -3.00 7.09 -19.06
CA ILE A 132 -2.47 8.46 -19.08
C ILE A 132 -2.53 8.94 -20.53
N GLU A 133 -3.11 10.09 -20.75
CA GLU A 133 -3.24 10.73 -22.07
C GLU A 133 -2.37 11.96 -22.14
N GLU A 134 -1.81 12.20 -23.33
CA GLU A 134 -1.01 13.37 -23.63
C GLU A 134 -1.82 14.66 -23.36
N GLU A 135 -1.14 15.63 -22.81
CA GLU A 135 -1.70 16.97 -22.55
C GLU A 135 -2.11 17.69 -23.83
#